data_342df2e569168fc5bb9a7071169a56c7
#
_entry.id   342df2e569168fc5bb9a7071169a56c7
#
_cell.length_a   1.000
_cell.length_b   1.000
_cell.length_c   1.000
_cell.angle_alpha   90.00
_cell.angle_beta   90.00
_cell.angle_gamma   90.00
#
_symmetry.space_group_name_H-M   'P 1'
#
loop_
_entity.id
_entity.type
_entity.pdbx_description
1 polymer ?
#
loop_
_entity_poly.entity_id
_entity_poly.type
_entity_poly.pdbx_seq_one_letter_code
_entity_poly.pdbx_strand_id
1 'polypeptide(L)'
;MPTPLLTITSAGINLGDRWLLRNADLTLHAGDRLALVGRNGAGKSTLMKLMAGRTDMDEGSLWMAPGSSVAYLPQAPQLPTGMTLRSVVVAGHDADWLGRPVPVHKAEEFLQRLGLDPDRMSDGLSGGEARRVSLARALYTEPDVLLLDEPTNHMDMPTIEWMEEMLRQHRGALLVVSHDRAFLRNLGTGIVWLHNGK
;
A
#
# COMPACT_ATOMS: atom_id res chain seq x y z
N MET A 1 -24.33 -4.71 -6.34
CA MET A 1 -23.09 -5.48 -6.06
C MET A 1 -21.96 -4.48 -5.95
N PRO A 2 -20.99 -4.64 -5.04
CA PRO A 2 -19.86 -3.75 -4.97
C PRO A 2 -19.04 -3.81 -6.27
N THR A 3 -18.50 -2.68 -6.69
CA THR A 3 -17.75 -2.56 -7.94
C THR A 3 -16.34 -3.13 -7.76
N PRO A 4 -15.90 -4.09 -8.56
CA PRO A 4 -14.53 -4.58 -8.52
C PRO A 4 -13.57 -3.47 -8.96
N LEU A 5 -12.49 -3.27 -8.21
CA LEU A 5 -11.43 -2.30 -8.49
C LEU A 5 -10.18 -2.97 -9.03
N LEU A 6 -9.83 -4.14 -8.49
CA LEU A 6 -8.67 -4.91 -8.90
C LEU A 6 -8.96 -6.40 -8.75
N THR A 7 -8.60 -7.18 -9.75
CA THR A 7 -8.75 -8.64 -9.75
C THR A 7 -7.46 -9.30 -10.24
N ILE A 8 -6.97 -10.26 -9.48
CA ILE A 8 -5.96 -11.21 -9.94
C ILE A 8 -6.64 -12.55 -10.17
N THR A 9 -6.29 -13.22 -11.27
CA THR A 9 -6.86 -14.52 -11.65
C THR A 9 -5.75 -15.49 -11.96
N SER A 10 -5.74 -16.61 -11.23
CA SER A 10 -4.77 -17.72 -11.38
C SER A 10 -3.32 -17.25 -11.35
N ALA A 11 -3.03 -16.23 -10.52
CA ALA A 11 -1.71 -15.64 -10.47
C ALA A 11 -0.66 -16.64 -9.98
N GLY A 12 0.44 -16.75 -10.73
CA GLY A 12 1.59 -17.59 -10.43
C GLY A 12 2.90 -16.80 -10.49
N ILE A 13 3.76 -17.00 -9.49
CA ILE A 13 5.14 -16.50 -9.47
C ILE A 13 6.05 -17.64 -9.10
N ASN A 14 7.01 -17.93 -9.98
CA ASN A 14 7.99 -18.99 -9.82
C ASN A 14 9.36 -18.38 -9.47
N LEU A 15 10.01 -18.87 -8.44
CA LEU A 15 11.37 -18.53 -8.07
C LEU A 15 12.31 -19.71 -8.38
N GLY A 16 12.54 -19.98 -9.66
CA GLY A 16 13.32 -21.11 -10.12
C GLY A 16 12.61 -22.44 -9.90
N ASP A 17 13.06 -23.22 -8.91
CA ASP A 17 12.49 -24.56 -8.66
C ASP A 17 11.25 -24.54 -7.74
N ARG A 18 10.82 -23.37 -7.26
CA ARG A 18 9.75 -23.26 -6.28
C ARG A 18 8.73 -22.18 -6.66
N TRP A 19 7.46 -22.57 -6.68
CA TRP A 19 6.36 -21.62 -6.75
C TRP A 19 6.21 -20.85 -5.43
N LEU A 20 6.27 -19.53 -5.52
CA LEU A 20 5.94 -18.64 -4.41
C LEU A 20 4.44 -18.36 -4.36
N LEU A 21 3.84 -18.10 -5.52
CA LEU A 21 2.40 -18.02 -5.73
C LEU A 21 2.01 -19.01 -6.81
N ARG A 22 0.85 -19.65 -6.67
CA ARG A 22 0.33 -20.60 -7.67
C ARG A 22 -1.18 -20.65 -7.63
N ASN A 23 -1.81 -20.29 -8.76
CA ASN A 23 -3.28 -20.22 -8.89
C ASN A 23 -3.91 -19.33 -7.78
N ALA A 24 -3.32 -18.17 -7.50
CA ALA A 24 -3.86 -17.23 -6.53
C ALA A 24 -4.93 -16.37 -7.18
N ASP A 25 -6.12 -16.37 -6.58
CA ASP A 25 -7.26 -15.56 -7.01
C ASP A 25 -7.64 -14.58 -5.90
N LEU A 26 -7.81 -13.31 -6.25
CA LEU A 26 -8.29 -12.29 -5.31
C LEU A 26 -8.96 -11.16 -6.09
N THR A 27 -10.14 -10.75 -5.63
CA THR A 27 -10.80 -9.54 -6.12
C THR A 27 -10.98 -8.56 -4.97
N LEU A 28 -10.59 -7.31 -5.20
CA LEU A 28 -10.82 -6.18 -4.29
C LEU A 28 -11.94 -5.32 -4.83
N HIS A 29 -12.91 -5.02 -3.98
CA HIS A 29 -14.05 -4.17 -4.29
C HIS A 29 -13.97 -2.85 -3.53
N ALA A 30 -14.63 -1.82 -4.06
CA ALA A 30 -14.76 -0.57 -3.34
C ALA A 30 -15.38 -0.78 -1.95
N GLY A 31 -14.72 -0.23 -0.93
CA GLY A 31 -15.11 -0.38 0.48
C GLY A 31 -14.58 -1.63 1.18
N ASP A 32 -13.92 -2.55 0.48
CA ASP A 32 -13.26 -3.70 1.13
C ASP A 32 -12.15 -3.24 2.09
N ARG A 33 -12.08 -3.88 3.25
CA ARG A 33 -11.02 -3.69 4.24
C ARG A 33 -10.51 -5.06 4.67
N LEU A 34 -9.53 -5.57 3.92
CA LEU A 34 -9.08 -6.94 4.04
C LEU A 34 -7.71 -7.03 4.72
N ALA A 35 -7.60 -7.93 5.69
CA ALA A 35 -6.34 -8.31 6.30
C ALA A 35 -5.75 -9.51 5.52
N LEU A 36 -4.57 -9.35 4.93
CA LEU A 36 -3.84 -10.43 4.29
C LEU A 36 -2.96 -11.14 5.33
N VAL A 37 -3.32 -12.37 5.65
CA VAL A 37 -2.63 -13.19 6.64
C VAL A 37 -1.99 -14.41 6.02
N GLY A 38 -0.91 -14.91 6.63
CA GLY A 38 -0.17 -16.08 6.18
C GLY A 38 1.20 -16.15 6.84
N ARG A 39 1.85 -17.30 6.77
CA ARG A 39 3.19 -17.51 7.37
C ARG A 39 4.23 -16.55 6.76
N ASN A 40 5.33 -16.31 7.52
CA ASN A 40 6.44 -15.56 6.96
C ASN A 40 7.02 -16.32 5.76
N GLY A 41 7.33 -15.60 4.68
CA GLY A 41 7.74 -16.19 3.41
C GLY A 41 6.63 -16.82 2.56
N ALA A 42 5.35 -16.69 2.94
CA ALA A 42 4.22 -17.22 2.17
C ALA A 42 3.94 -16.44 0.87
N GLY A 43 4.61 -15.30 0.63
CA GLY A 43 4.41 -14.49 -0.58
C GLY A 43 3.51 -13.26 -0.40
N LYS A 44 3.14 -12.88 0.83
CA LYS A 44 2.24 -11.73 1.09
C LYS A 44 2.73 -10.43 0.43
N SER A 45 3.98 -10.03 0.71
CA SER A 45 4.57 -8.82 0.11
C SER A 45 4.74 -8.95 -1.41
N THR A 46 4.97 -10.15 -1.92
CA THR A 46 5.08 -10.40 -3.36
C THR A 46 3.72 -10.27 -4.03
N LEU A 47 2.66 -10.81 -3.41
CA LEU A 47 1.29 -10.62 -3.88
C LEU A 47 0.92 -9.13 -3.93
N MET A 48 1.25 -8.36 -2.89
CA MET A 48 1.01 -6.92 -2.89
C MET A 48 1.82 -6.18 -3.96
N LYS A 49 3.08 -6.55 -4.18
CA LYS A 49 3.90 -5.98 -5.26
C LYS A 49 3.32 -6.27 -6.65
N LEU A 50 2.83 -7.50 -6.85
CA LEU A 50 2.17 -7.91 -8.08
C LEU A 50 0.90 -7.06 -8.31
N MET A 51 0.05 -6.92 -7.29
CA MET A 51 -1.16 -6.09 -7.35
C MET A 51 -0.85 -4.61 -7.58
N ALA A 52 0.30 -4.14 -7.12
CA ALA A 52 0.80 -2.79 -7.36
C ALA A 52 1.52 -2.61 -8.72
N GLY A 53 1.57 -3.64 -9.57
CA GLY A 53 2.28 -3.60 -10.84
C GLY A 53 3.81 -3.45 -10.71
N ARG A 54 4.38 -3.84 -9.56
CA ARG A 54 5.82 -3.70 -9.26
C ARG A 54 6.60 -5.00 -9.44
N THR A 55 5.94 -6.05 -9.82
CA THR A 55 6.54 -7.33 -10.20
C THR A 55 5.64 -8.01 -11.21
N ASP A 56 6.24 -8.70 -12.16
CA ASP A 56 5.51 -9.46 -13.16
C ASP A 56 5.07 -10.81 -12.57
N MET A 57 4.07 -11.42 -13.18
CA MET A 57 3.65 -12.78 -12.91
C MET A 57 4.09 -13.69 -14.06
N ASP A 58 4.37 -14.97 -13.76
CA ASP A 58 4.67 -15.97 -14.75
C ASP A 58 3.40 -16.59 -15.35
N GLU A 59 2.34 -16.67 -14.56
CA GLU A 59 1.04 -17.20 -14.97
C GLU A 59 -0.11 -16.32 -14.43
N GLY A 60 -1.25 -16.35 -15.12
CA GLY A 60 -2.46 -15.64 -14.72
C GLY A 60 -2.63 -14.26 -15.35
N SER A 61 -3.47 -13.44 -14.72
CA SER A 61 -3.75 -12.08 -15.18
C SER A 61 -4.06 -11.14 -14.03
N LEU A 62 -3.73 -9.87 -14.22
CA LEU A 62 -4.13 -8.76 -13.37
C LEU A 62 -5.05 -7.85 -14.19
N TRP A 63 -6.25 -7.64 -13.67
CA TRP A 63 -7.20 -6.67 -14.20
C TRP A 63 -7.41 -5.55 -13.19
N MET A 64 -7.50 -4.34 -13.68
CA MET A 64 -7.83 -3.16 -12.89
C MET A 64 -8.92 -2.35 -13.57
N ALA A 65 -9.83 -1.81 -12.77
CA ALA A 65 -10.91 -0.98 -13.30
C ALA A 65 -10.32 0.25 -14.01
N PRO A 66 -10.80 0.58 -15.23
CA PRO A 66 -10.31 1.73 -15.98
C PRO A 66 -10.37 3.03 -15.16
N GLY A 67 -9.25 3.76 -15.12
CA GLY A 67 -9.13 5.00 -14.36
C GLY A 67 -9.01 4.84 -12.84
N SER A 68 -8.91 3.61 -12.33
CA SER A 68 -8.59 3.35 -10.92
C SER A 68 -7.11 3.49 -10.65
N SER A 69 -6.79 3.91 -9.44
CA SER A 69 -5.43 4.13 -8.95
C SER A 69 -5.07 3.14 -7.84
N VAL A 70 -3.78 2.74 -7.80
CA VAL A 70 -3.24 1.88 -6.75
C VAL A 70 -2.08 2.58 -6.06
N ALA A 71 -2.08 2.58 -4.73
CA ALA A 71 -0.91 2.96 -3.96
C ALA A 71 -0.42 1.79 -3.10
N TYR A 72 0.90 1.66 -2.99
CA TYR A 72 1.54 0.61 -2.22
C TYR A 72 2.56 1.19 -1.24
N LEU A 73 2.36 0.90 0.04
CA LEU A 73 3.32 1.15 1.10
C LEU A 73 4.13 -0.13 1.35
N PRO A 74 5.40 -0.22 0.92
CA PRO A 74 6.24 -1.40 1.16
C PRO A 74 6.71 -1.49 2.60
N GLN A 75 7.07 -2.69 3.05
CA GLN A 75 7.64 -2.93 4.38
C GLN A 75 8.94 -2.13 4.61
N ALA A 76 9.81 -2.05 3.62
CA ALA A 76 11.04 -1.25 3.64
C ALA A 76 10.97 -0.20 2.51
N PRO A 77 10.63 1.05 2.82
CA PRO A 77 10.51 2.08 1.83
C PRO A 77 11.88 2.49 1.29
N GLN A 78 11.96 2.64 -0.02
CA GLN A 78 13.08 3.28 -0.71
C GLN A 78 12.60 4.63 -1.24
N LEU A 79 13.19 5.70 -0.74
CA LEU A 79 12.84 7.06 -1.13
C LEU A 79 13.97 7.64 -1.99
N PRO A 80 13.65 8.48 -2.98
CA PRO A 80 14.65 9.24 -3.71
C PRO A 80 15.36 10.21 -2.78
N THR A 81 16.63 10.44 -3.02
CA THR A 81 17.50 11.40 -2.30
C THR A 81 17.65 12.70 -3.08
N GLY A 82 18.17 13.75 -2.43
CA GLY A 82 18.49 15.02 -3.10
C GLY A 82 17.29 15.89 -3.45
N MET A 83 16.12 15.66 -2.82
CA MET A 83 14.92 16.49 -3.03
C MET A 83 14.19 16.74 -1.71
N THR A 84 13.28 17.71 -1.68
CA THR A 84 12.48 18.01 -0.49
C THR A 84 11.47 16.90 -0.24
N LEU A 85 11.04 16.71 1.03
CA LEU A 85 10.03 15.72 1.38
C LEU A 85 8.71 15.95 0.62
N ARG A 86 8.33 17.23 0.44
CA ARG A 86 7.21 17.61 -0.43
C ARG A 86 7.36 17.02 -1.82
N SER A 87 8.52 17.23 -2.44
CA SER A 87 8.80 16.71 -3.78
C SER A 87 8.80 15.19 -3.83
N VAL A 88 9.34 14.52 -2.79
CA VAL A 88 9.31 13.05 -2.67
C VAL A 88 7.88 12.54 -2.65
N VAL A 89 7.00 13.17 -1.88
CA VAL A 89 5.60 12.75 -1.78
C VAL A 89 4.89 12.98 -3.10
N VAL A 90 5.02 14.15 -3.71
CA VAL A 90 4.35 14.52 -4.97
C VAL A 90 4.87 13.71 -6.16
N ALA A 91 6.21 13.57 -6.31
CA ALA A 91 6.82 12.80 -7.41
C ALA A 91 6.57 11.29 -7.33
N GLY A 92 6.05 10.83 -6.22
CA GLY A 92 5.84 9.40 -5.98
C GLY A 92 4.66 8.79 -6.70
N HIS A 93 3.88 9.58 -7.37
CA HIS A 93 2.86 9.09 -8.26
C HIS A 93 3.45 9.09 -9.67
N ASP A 94 3.54 7.91 -10.23
CA ASP A 94 3.62 7.78 -11.67
C ASP A 94 2.39 8.51 -12.19
N ALA A 95 2.60 9.73 -12.70
CA ALA A 95 1.55 10.65 -13.12
C ALA A 95 0.59 10.01 -14.15
N ASP A 96 1.01 8.92 -14.76
CA ASP A 96 0.28 8.16 -15.75
C ASP A 96 -0.94 7.41 -15.20
N TRP A 97 -1.00 7.16 -13.87
CA TRP A 97 -2.09 6.38 -13.27
C TRP A 97 -3.33 7.21 -12.91
N LEU A 98 -3.18 8.50 -12.60
CA LEU A 98 -4.30 9.28 -12.07
C LEU A 98 -4.86 10.30 -13.06
N GLY A 99 -4.07 10.81 -14.00
CA GLY A 99 -4.49 11.89 -14.88
C GLY A 99 -5.08 13.12 -14.14
N ARG A 100 -5.00 13.12 -12.80
CA ARG A 100 -5.56 14.14 -11.92
C ARG A 100 -4.43 14.89 -11.23
N PRO A 101 -4.35 16.21 -11.35
CA PRO A 101 -3.41 17.01 -10.58
C PRO A 101 -3.77 16.89 -9.09
N VAL A 102 -2.87 16.31 -8.29
CA VAL A 102 -3.05 16.27 -6.85
C VAL A 102 -2.52 17.58 -6.26
N PRO A 103 -3.29 18.26 -5.41
CA PRO A 103 -2.87 19.54 -4.86
C PRO A 103 -1.65 19.40 -3.96
N VAL A 104 -0.57 20.13 -4.24
CA VAL A 104 0.69 20.11 -3.47
C VAL A 104 0.46 20.38 -1.98
N HIS A 105 -0.47 21.30 -1.64
CA HIS A 105 -0.81 21.63 -0.25
C HIS A 105 -1.31 20.43 0.55
N LYS A 106 -1.91 19.44 -0.10
CA LYS A 106 -2.37 18.21 0.56
C LYS A 106 -1.18 17.35 0.99
N ALA A 107 -0.14 17.25 0.16
CA ALA A 107 1.10 16.57 0.53
C ALA A 107 1.79 17.24 1.74
N GLU A 108 1.79 18.58 1.77
CA GLU A 108 2.32 19.36 2.89
C GLU A 108 1.54 19.10 4.19
N GLU A 109 0.20 19.10 4.12
CA GLU A 109 -0.66 18.81 5.25
C GLU A 109 -0.37 17.42 5.84
N PHE A 110 -0.25 16.40 4.99
CA PHE A 110 0.08 15.04 5.44
C PHE A 110 1.46 14.95 6.09
N LEU A 111 2.47 15.60 5.50
CA LEU A 111 3.82 15.65 6.08
C LEU A 111 3.81 16.32 7.46
N GLN A 112 3.16 17.48 7.59
CA GLN A 112 3.06 18.21 8.84
C GLN A 112 2.34 17.41 9.93
N ARG A 113 1.24 16.74 9.59
CA ARG A 113 0.52 15.84 10.52
C ARG A 113 1.37 14.68 11.00
N LEU A 114 2.29 14.22 10.17
CA LEU A 114 3.25 13.17 10.51
C LEU A 114 4.51 13.72 11.19
N GLY A 115 4.53 15.01 11.58
CA GLY A 115 5.65 15.63 12.27
C GLY A 115 6.89 15.83 11.39
N LEU A 116 6.69 16.01 10.10
CA LEU A 116 7.75 16.19 9.11
C LEU A 116 7.68 17.57 8.48
N ASP A 117 8.83 18.22 8.33
CA ASP A 117 8.94 19.48 7.60
C ASP A 117 8.93 19.21 6.08
N PRO A 118 7.94 19.74 5.31
CA PRO A 118 7.86 19.54 3.88
C PRO A 118 9.08 20.03 3.08
N ASP A 119 9.80 21.02 3.58
CA ASP A 119 10.97 21.63 2.94
C ASP A 119 12.28 20.93 3.30
N ARG A 120 12.28 20.06 4.29
CA ARG A 120 13.44 19.24 4.64
C ARG A 120 13.87 18.34 3.48
N MET A 121 15.19 18.18 3.30
CA MET A 121 15.76 17.26 2.32
C MET A 121 15.55 15.80 2.74
N SER A 122 15.36 14.95 1.75
CA SER A 122 15.14 13.51 1.93
C SER A 122 16.40 12.73 2.32
N ASP A 123 17.56 13.40 2.34
CA ASP A 123 18.81 12.79 2.71
C ASP A 123 18.90 12.58 4.22
N GLY A 124 19.46 11.44 4.64
CA GLY A 124 19.72 11.15 6.05
C GLY A 124 18.47 10.94 6.92
N LEU A 125 17.35 10.54 6.32
CA LEU A 125 16.15 10.17 7.08
C LEU A 125 16.41 8.93 7.94
N SER A 126 15.94 8.96 9.17
CA SER A 126 15.82 7.75 9.99
C SER A 126 14.80 6.79 9.38
N GLY A 127 14.86 5.51 9.75
CA GLY A 127 13.89 4.51 9.27
C GLY A 127 12.44 4.89 9.58
N GLY A 128 12.19 5.49 10.75
CA GLY A 128 10.86 5.97 11.15
C GLY A 128 10.39 7.16 10.30
N GLU A 129 11.28 8.12 10.01
CA GLU A 129 10.95 9.25 9.14
C GLU A 129 10.69 8.80 7.70
N ALA A 130 11.55 7.95 7.14
CA ALA A 130 11.35 7.38 5.80
C ALA A 130 10.00 6.64 5.70
N ARG A 131 9.61 5.96 6.79
CA ARG A 131 8.32 5.28 6.88
C ARG A 131 7.16 6.27 6.85
N ARG A 132 7.21 7.34 7.65
CA ARG A 132 6.19 8.39 7.67
C ARG A 132 6.06 9.12 6.33
N VAL A 133 7.18 9.43 5.67
CA VAL A 133 7.17 10.01 4.31
C VAL A 133 6.49 9.07 3.32
N SER A 134 6.80 7.76 3.38
CA SER A 134 6.17 6.76 2.50
C SER A 134 4.68 6.59 2.79
N LEU A 135 4.26 6.71 4.04
CA LEU A 135 2.86 6.70 4.42
C LEU A 135 2.13 7.94 3.85
N ALA A 136 2.70 9.14 4.01
CA ALA A 136 2.17 10.35 3.39
C ALA A 136 1.98 10.15 1.88
N ARG A 137 3.03 9.63 1.22
CA ARG A 137 3.02 9.35 -0.22
C ARG A 137 1.93 8.36 -0.65
N ALA A 138 1.62 7.36 0.17
CA ALA A 138 0.59 6.38 -0.15
C ALA A 138 -0.83 6.89 0.08
N LEU A 139 -1.03 7.78 1.04
CA LEU A 139 -2.35 8.21 1.50
C LEU A 139 -2.84 9.51 0.86
N TYR A 140 -1.95 10.47 0.55
CA TYR A 140 -2.37 11.83 0.20
C TYR A 140 -3.20 11.94 -1.09
N THR A 141 -3.09 10.96 -2.00
CA THR A 141 -3.84 10.91 -3.27
C THR A 141 -5.20 10.24 -3.15
N GLU A 142 -5.53 9.66 -2.00
CA GLU A 142 -6.76 8.89 -1.79
C GLU A 142 -6.99 7.85 -2.91
N PRO A 143 -6.05 6.90 -3.09
CA PRO A 143 -6.11 5.94 -4.19
C PRO A 143 -7.34 5.04 -4.10
N ASP A 144 -7.82 4.51 -5.23
CA ASP A 144 -8.94 3.57 -5.26
C ASP A 144 -8.59 2.23 -4.62
N VAL A 145 -7.32 1.80 -4.71
CA VAL A 145 -6.78 0.61 -4.03
C VAL A 145 -5.55 0.99 -3.23
N LEU A 146 -5.59 0.71 -1.93
CA LEU A 146 -4.49 0.98 -1.00
C LEU A 146 -3.94 -0.34 -0.44
N LEU A 147 -2.67 -0.59 -0.70
CA LEU A 147 -1.95 -1.80 -0.26
C LEU A 147 -0.91 -1.40 0.79
N LEU A 148 -1.08 -1.89 2.03
CA LEU A 148 -0.22 -1.53 3.16
C LEU A 148 0.52 -2.76 3.72
N ASP A 149 1.84 -2.77 3.58
CA ASP A 149 2.70 -3.86 4.08
C ASP A 149 3.38 -3.42 5.38
N GLU A 150 2.91 -3.96 6.52
CA GLU A 150 3.34 -3.66 7.88
C GLU A 150 3.32 -2.14 8.22
N PRO A 151 2.19 -1.43 8.04
CA PRO A 151 2.15 0.03 8.16
C PRO A 151 2.46 0.55 9.56
N THR A 152 2.21 -0.23 10.61
CA THR A 152 2.39 0.16 12.01
C THR A 152 3.83 0.06 12.51
N ASN A 153 4.73 -0.62 11.78
CA ASN A 153 6.12 -0.81 12.20
C ASN A 153 6.85 0.54 12.34
N HIS A 154 7.53 0.71 13.48
CA HIS A 154 8.28 1.92 13.83
C HIS A 154 7.44 3.21 13.92
N MET A 155 6.12 3.07 14.15
CA MET A 155 5.21 4.19 14.40
C MET A 155 4.90 4.32 15.90
N ASP A 156 4.72 5.55 16.33
CA ASP A 156 4.19 5.85 17.67
C ASP A 156 2.66 5.73 17.70
N MET A 157 2.08 5.59 18.88
CA MET A 157 0.64 5.43 19.05
C MET A 157 -0.19 6.57 18.42
N PRO A 158 0.18 7.87 18.62
CA PRO A 158 -0.57 8.95 17.97
C PRO A 158 -0.61 8.85 16.45
N THR A 159 0.50 8.44 15.82
CA THR A 159 0.55 8.23 14.37
C THR A 159 -0.32 7.05 13.93
N ILE A 160 -0.34 5.95 14.70
CA ILE A 160 -1.18 4.79 14.42
C ILE A 160 -2.67 5.16 14.54
N GLU A 161 -3.09 5.85 15.58
CA GLU A 161 -4.46 6.30 15.79
C GLU A 161 -4.92 7.24 14.67
N TRP A 162 -4.09 8.20 14.27
CA TRP A 162 -4.37 9.07 13.15
C TRP A 162 -4.52 8.28 11.83
N MET A 163 -3.61 7.33 11.58
CA MET A 163 -3.68 6.47 10.39
C MET A 163 -4.95 5.62 10.40
N GLU A 164 -5.34 5.04 11.52
CA GLU A 164 -6.60 4.29 11.64
C GLU A 164 -7.81 5.14 11.27
N GLU A 165 -7.87 6.39 11.75
CA GLU A 165 -8.97 7.30 11.43
C GLU A 165 -9.02 7.63 9.93
N MET A 166 -7.86 7.91 9.31
CA MET A 166 -7.76 8.14 7.88
C MET A 166 -8.21 6.92 7.07
N LEU A 167 -7.79 5.72 7.49
CA LEU A 167 -8.14 4.48 6.81
C LEU A 167 -9.61 4.10 6.99
N ARG A 168 -10.26 4.47 8.11
CA ARG A 168 -11.72 4.29 8.27
C ARG A 168 -12.51 5.14 7.28
N GLN A 169 -12.03 6.34 6.95
CA GLN A 169 -12.69 7.26 6.02
C GLN A 169 -12.38 6.94 4.54
N HIS A 170 -11.38 6.11 4.29
CA HIS A 170 -10.99 5.72 2.93
C HIS A 170 -12.14 5.00 2.22
N ARG A 171 -12.50 5.45 1.01
CA ARG A 171 -13.65 4.92 0.25
C ARG A 171 -13.29 3.78 -0.70
N GLY A 172 -12.02 3.68 -1.04
CA GLY A 172 -11.49 2.63 -1.90
C GLY A 172 -11.35 1.28 -1.20
N ALA A 173 -10.68 0.35 -1.86
CA ALA A 173 -10.29 -0.94 -1.28
C ALA A 173 -9.02 -0.79 -0.45
N LEU A 174 -8.96 -1.48 0.68
CA LEU A 174 -7.79 -1.58 1.57
C LEU A 174 -7.38 -3.04 1.73
N LEU A 175 -6.13 -3.35 1.43
CA LEU A 175 -5.50 -4.63 1.74
C LEU A 175 -4.29 -4.38 2.64
N VAL A 176 -4.28 -5.00 3.82
CA VAL A 176 -3.26 -4.75 4.85
C VAL A 176 -2.61 -6.04 5.28
N VAL A 177 -1.27 -6.03 5.35
CA VAL A 177 -0.47 -7.00 6.13
C VAL A 177 -0.03 -6.31 7.40
N SER A 178 -0.33 -6.85 8.56
CA SER A 178 0.19 -6.37 9.83
C SER A 178 0.27 -7.49 10.87
N HIS A 179 1.24 -7.37 11.79
CA HIS A 179 1.32 -8.17 13.00
C HIS A 179 0.55 -7.54 14.17
N ASP A 180 0.13 -6.29 14.05
CA ASP A 180 -0.68 -5.59 15.03
C ASP A 180 -2.16 -6.04 14.94
N ARG A 181 -2.55 -6.89 15.87
CA ARG A 181 -3.91 -7.43 15.93
C ARG A 181 -4.96 -6.40 16.31
N ALA A 182 -4.59 -5.36 17.05
CA ALA A 182 -5.51 -4.29 17.41
C ALA A 182 -5.84 -3.46 16.18
N PHE A 183 -4.80 -3.03 15.45
CA PHE A 183 -4.92 -2.31 14.19
C PHE A 183 -5.81 -3.08 13.17
N LEU A 184 -5.54 -4.38 12.97
CA LEU A 184 -6.34 -5.18 12.05
C LEU A 184 -7.81 -5.31 12.49
N ARG A 185 -8.10 -5.45 13.79
CA ARG A 185 -9.47 -5.50 14.32
C ARG A 185 -10.23 -4.19 14.17
N ASN A 186 -9.53 -3.07 14.31
CA ASN A 186 -10.13 -1.75 14.20
C ASN A 186 -10.51 -1.37 12.77
N LEU A 187 -9.87 -1.96 11.77
CA LEU A 187 -10.03 -1.62 10.36
C LEU A 187 -10.66 -2.72 9.50
N GLY A 188 -10.33 -3.98 9.78
CA GLY A 188 -10.64 -5.10 8.89
C GLY A 188 -12.11 -5.52 8.95
N THR A 189 -12.70 -5.73 7.76
CA THR A 189 -14.03 -6.34 7.59
C THR A 189 -13.94 -7.79 7.12
N GLY A 190 -12.76 -8.23 6.68
CA GLY A 190 -12.52 -9.59 6.20
C GLY A 190 -11.06 -9.99 6.26
N ILE A 191 -10.82 -11.28 6.06
CA ILE A 191 -9.48 -11.87 6.08
C ILE A 191 -9.26 -12.63 4.77
N VAL A 192 -8.12 -12.38 4.15
CA VAL A 192 -7.57 -13.17 3.04
C VAL A 192 -6.44 -14.03 3.60
N TRP A 193 -6.56 -15.34 3.46
CA TRP A 193 -5.54 -16.27 3.94
C TRP A 193 -4.67 -16.75 2.80
N LEU A 194 -3.40 -16.37 2.83
CA LEU A 194 -2.42 -16.87 1.88
C LEU A 194 -1.72 -18.11 2.48
N HIS A 195 -2.05 -19.28 1.91
CA HIS A 195 -1.51 -20.57 2.36
C HIS A 195 -0.89 -21.33 1.18
N ASN A 196 0.40 -21.70 1.31
CA ASN A 196 1.14 -22.43 0.26
C ASN A 196 1.03 -21.79 -1.14
N GLY A 197 1.09 -20.47 -1.20
CA GLY A 197 1.03 -19.72 -2.46
C GLY A 197 -0.37 -19.58 -3.09
N LYS A 198 -1.41 -19.90 -2.33
CA LYS A 198 -2.82 -19.80 -2.75
C LYS A 198 -3.60 -18.97 -1.78
#